data_2ee65c8b9eeb439309eb200e80dd0916
#
_entry.id   2ee65c8b9eeb439309eb200e80dd0916
#
_cell.length_a   1.000
_cell.length_b   1.000
_cell.length_c   1.000
_cell.angle_alpha   90.00
_cell.angle_beta   90.00
_cell.angle_gamma   90.00
#
_symmetry.space_group_name_H-M   'P 1'
#
loop_
_entity.id
_entity.type
_entity.pdbx_description
1 polymer ?
#
loop_
_entity_poly.entity_id
_entity_poly.type
_entity_poly.pdbx_seq_one_letter_code
_entity_poly.pdbx_strand_id
1 'polypeptide(L)'
;MSQITLKTSASAEQTASSPLAWLSRAGFGVIILLAIALFGWANPVFLTVDNWANLLQGSAILLIVAMAMTLIVSAGAIDLSVGVALDFGAAFALVALKTWHLPWQAAVGCALLGGVLIGLLNAFLILICRIRPFLATLGTWFIASSAERIYTDGGGAIAYRRMAPEYHDLAVGNLGGI
;
A
#
# COMPACT_ATOMS: atom_id res chain seq x y z
N MET A 1 -6.08 44.56 -15.87
CA MET A 1 -5.70 43.21 -15.49
C MET A 1 -5.82 42.91 -13.99
N SER A 2 -5.85 43.87 -13.07
CA SER A 2 -5.89 43.64 -11.60
C SER A 2 -7.28 43.26 -11.04
N GLN A 3 -8.36 43.60 -11.71
CA GLN A 3 -9.74 43.38 -11.22
C GLN A 3 -10.22 41.93 -11.35
N ILE A 4 -9.66 41.18 -12.31
CA ILE A 4 -10.06 39.78 -12.57
C ILE A 4 -9.46 38.83 -11.51
N THR A 5 -8.20 39.12 -11.08
CA THR A 5 -7.49 38.33 -10.06
C THR A 5 -8.13 38.43 -8.66
N LEU A 6 -8.65 39.59 -8.28
CA LEU A 6 -9.31 39.80 -6.98
C LEU A 6 -10.69 39.09 -6.91
N LYS A 7 -11.40 38.99 -8.03
CA LYS A 7 -12.69 38.34 -8.07
C LYS A 7 -12.58 36.82 -7.98
N THR A 8 -11.48 36.26 -8.50
CA THR A 8 -11.22 34.80 -8.47
C THR A 8 -10.81 34.34 -7.05
N SER A 9 -10.03 35.16 -6.31
CA SER A 9 -9.67 34.85 -4.92
C SER A 9 -10.87 34.92 -3.96
N ALA A 10 -11.75 35.93 -4.12
CA ALA A 10 -12.95 36.07 -3.31
C ALA A 10 -13.98 34.95 -3.52
N SER A 11 -14.09 34.44 -4.75
CA SER A 11 -14.99 33.30 -5.02
C SER A 11 -14.43 31.95 -4.52
N ALA A 12 -13.11 31.79 -4.45
CA ALA A 12 -12.48 30.60 -3.87
C ALA A 12 -12.61 30.58 -2.34
N GLU A 13 -12.52 31.73 -1.69
CA GLU A 13 -12.68 31.85 -0.22
C GLU A 13 -14.15 31.68 0.22
N GLN A 14 -15.11 32.13 -0.59
CA GLN A 14 -16.55 31.92 -0.32
C GLN A 14 -16.98 30.45 -0.47
N THR A 15 -16.30 29.67 -1.32
CA THR A 15 -16.59 28.24 -1.46
C THR A 15 -16.14 27.41 -0.25
N ALA A 16 -15.12 27.89 0.48
CA ALA A 16 -14.60 27.23 1.68
C ALA A 16 -15.52 27.35 2.92
N SER A 17 -16.44 28.33 2.94
CA SER A 17 -17.37 28.60 4.06
C SER A 17 -18.82 28.21 3.77
N SER A 18 -19.11 27.59 2.63
CA SER A 18 -20.47 27.18 2.31
C SER A 18 -20.90 25.97 3.16
N PRO A 19 -22.16 25.91 3.64
CA PRO A 19 -22.68 24.75 4.37
C PRO A 19 -22.55 23.45 3.56
N LEU A 20 -22.50 23.55 2.23
CA LEU A 20 -22.29 22.42 1.33
C LEU A 20 -20.87 21.88 1.42
N ALA A 21 -19.85 22.73 1.61
CA ALA A 21 -18.45 22.30 1.79
C ALA A 21 -18.23 21.63 3.14
N TRP A 22 -18.94 22.04 4.19
CA TRP A 22 -18.95 21.36 5.46
C TRP A 22 -19.64 19.99 5.37
N LEU A 23 -20.78 19.90 4.68
CA LEU A 23 -21.52 18.67 4.46
C LEU A 23 -20.70 17.64 3.66
N SER A 24 -19.92 18.07 2.65
CA SER A 24 -19.03 17.17 1.91
C SER A 24 -17.86 16.64 2.74
N ARG A 25 -17.34 17.44 3.69
CA ARG A 25 -16.28 17.02 4.62
C ARG A 25 -16.82 16.12 5.74
N ALA A 26 -17.99 16.44 6.28
CA ALA A 26 -18.64 15.65 7.32
C ALA A 26 -19.29 14.38 6.76
N GLY A 27 -19.74 14.41 5.50
CA GLY A 27 -20.46 13.30 4.86
C GLY A 27 -19.71 11.99 4.86
N PHE A 28 -18.39 12.03 4.62
CA PHE A 28 -17.55 10.83 4.70
C PHE A 28 -17.52 10.23 6.11
N GLY A 29 -17.34 11.08 7.14
CA GLY A 29 -17.39 10.64 8.54
C GLY A 29 -18.75 10.05 8.92
N VAL A 30 -19.84 10.69 8.48
CA VAL A 30 -21.20 10.20 8.73
C VAL A 30 -21.42 8.83 8.07
N ILE A 31 -20.97 8.64 6.84
CA ILE A 31 -21.07 7.33 6.15
C ILE A 31 -20.33 6.25 6.92
N ILE A 32 -19.11 6.53 7.40
CA ILE A 32 -18.34 5.58 8.21
C ILE A 32 -19.08 5.23 9.50
N LEU A 33 -19.59 6.23 10.21
CA LEU A 33 -20.32 6.01 11.47
C LEU A 33 -21.61 5.19 11.23
N LEU A 34 -22.35 5.49 10.16
CA LEU A 34 -23.53 4.72 9.78
C LEU A 34 -23.17 3.28 9.42
N ALA A 35 -22.07 3.06 8.72
CA ALA A 35 -21.58 1.72 8.39
C ALA A 35 -21.21 0.94 9.67
N ILE A 36 -20.47 1.56 10.59
CA ILE A 36 -20.13 0.94 11.88
C ILE A 36 -21.39 0.60 12.68
N ALA A 37 -22.35 1.51 12.75
CA ALA A 37 -23.62 1.28 13.44
C ALA A 37 -24.43 0.14 12.80
N LEU A 38 -24.51 0.11 11.47
CA LEU A 38 -25.23 -0.91 10.73
C LEU A 38 -24.59 -2.29 10.92
N PHE A 39 -23.27 -2.41 10.77
CA PHE A 39 -22.57 -3.69 10.96
C PHE A 39 -22.57 -4.13 12.42
N GLY A 40 -22.44 -3.20 13.37
CA GLY A 40 -22.53 -3.50 14.80
C GLY A 40 -23.91 -4.00 15.21
N TRP A 41 -24.98 -3.45 14.59
CA TRP A 41 -26.33 -3.93 14.80
C TRP A 41 -26.59 -5.30 14.14
N ALA A 42 -26.06 -5.50 12.92
CA ALA A 42 -26.26 -6.73 12.16
C ALA A 42 -25.48 -7.92 12.74
N ASN A 43 -24.32 -7.68 13.37
CA ASN A 43 -23.48 -8.74 13.95
C ASN A 43 -22.80 -8.25 15.24
N PRO A 44 -23.16 -8.81 16.41
CA PRO A 44 -22.56 -8.42 17.70
C PRO A 44 -21.04 -8.61 17.76
N VAL A 45 -20.49 -9.56 16.98
CA VAL A 45 -19.04 -9.81 16.91
C VAL A 45 -18.30 -8.64 16.27
N PHE A 46 -18.96 -7.84 15.43
CA PHE A 46 -18.33 -6.73 14.72
C PHE A 46 -17.67 -5.70 15.65
N LEU A 47 -18.30 -5.42 16.81
CA LEU A 47 -17.80 -4.44 17.78
C LEU A 47 -16.86 -5.04 18.83
N THR A 48 -16.51 -6.33 18.73
CA THR A 48 -15.56 -6.94 19.67
C THR A 48 -14.13 -6.46 19.45
N VAL A 49 -13.33 -6.42 20.51
CA VAL A 49 -11.92 -6.04 20.47
C VAL A 49 -11.13 -6.95 19.53
N ASP A 50 -11.41 -8.26 19.56
CA ASP A 50 -10.73 -9.25 18.71
C ASP A 50 -10.98 -8.97 17.22
N ASN A 51 -12.21 -8.64 16.86
CA ASN A 51 -12.53 -8.30 15.46
C ASN A 51 -11.82 -7.03 15.02
N TRP A 52 -11.78 -5.99 15.87
CA TRP A 52 -11.06 -4.76 15.55
C TRP A 52 -9.55 -4.97 15.46
N ALA A 53 -8.99 -5.80 16.34
CA ALA A 53 -7.58 -6.19 16.25
C ALA A 53 -7.27 -6.89 14.94
N ASN A 54 -8.10 -7.84 14.53
CA ASN A 54 -7.98 -8.54 13.24
C ASN A 54 -8.12 -7.61 12.04
N LEU A 55 -9.06 -6.64 12.09
CA LEU A 55 -9.23 -5.63 11.04
C LEU A 55 -8.00 -4.72 10.92
N LEU A 56 -7.44 -4.26 12.04
CA LEU A 56 -6.23 -3.45 12.06
C LEU A 56 -5.03 -4.23 11.53
N GLN A 57 -4.86 -5.46 11.97
CA GLN A 57 -3.79 -6.35 11.49
C GLN A 57 -3.91 -6.60 9.98
N GLY A 58 -5.10 -6.95 9.50
CA GLY A 58 -5.34 -7.15 8.06
C GLY A 58 -5.13 -5.87 7.23
N SER A 59 -5.31 -4.70 7.83
CA SER A 59 -5.12 -3.41 7.17
C SER A 59 -3.68 -2.88 7.28
N ALA A 60 -2.81 -3.49 8.09
CA ALA A 60 -1.47 -2.95 8.38
C ALA A 60 -0.62 -2.75 7.10
N ILE A 61 -0.62 -3.73 6.20
CA ILE A 61 0.11 -3.64 4.93
C ILE A 61 -0.43 -2.48 4.08
N LEU A 62 -1.77 -2.35 3.98
CA LEU A 62 -2.39 -1.26 3.23
C LEU A 62 -2.07 0.11 3.84
N LEU A 63 -1.97 0.22 5.16
CA LEU A 63 -1.59 1.47 5.84
C LEU A 63 -0.14 1.86 5.51
N ILE A 64 0.80 0.91 5.53
CA ILE A 64 2.20 1.16 5.14
C ILE A 64 2.27 1.64 3.69
N VAL A 65 1.56 0.96 2.79
CA VAL A 65 1.48 1.35 1.37
C VAL A 65 0.85 2.73 1.21
N ALA A 66 -0.24 3.00 1.92
CA ALA A 66 -0.93 4.30 1.86
C ALA A 66 -0.04 5.44 2.35
N MET A 67 0.79 5.23 3.38
CA MET A 67 1.78 6.21 3.84
C MET A 67 2.82 6.49 2.75
N ALA A 68 3.39 5.46 2.13
CA ALA A 68 4.34 5.60 1.03
C ALA A 68 3.70 6.34 -0.16
N MET A 69 2.48 5.96 -0.56
CA MET A 69 1.75 6.60 -1.65
C MET A 69 1.41 8.06 -1.33
N THR A 70 1.12 8.40 -0.08
CA THR A 70 0.88 9.78 0.32
C THR A 70 2.11 10.66 0.06
N LEU A 71 3.32 10.17 0.33
CA LEU A 71 4.56 10.89 0.02
C LEU A 71 4.74 11.10 -1.48
N ILE A 72 4.50 10.06 -2.28
CA ILE A 72 4.63 10.09 -3.74
C ILE A 72 3.63 11.09 -4.35
N VAL A 73 2.36 11.03 -3.94
CA VAL A 73 1.32 11.94 -4.41
C VAL A 73 1.59 13.38 -3.97
N SER A 74 2.09 13.59 -2.74
CA SER A 74 2.49 14.91 -2.26
C SER A 74 3.63 15.52 -3.09
N ALA A 75 4.50 14.69 -3.66
CA ALA A 75 5.54 15.11 -4.59
C ALA A 75 5.01 15.34 -6.04
N GLY A 76 3.70 15.20 -6.27
CA GLY A 76 3.06 15.38 -7.58
C GLY A 76 3.27 14.22 -8.54
N ALA A 77 3.64 13.04 -8.05
CA ALA A 77 3.86 11.84 -8.86
C ALA A 77 2.76 10.78 -8.58
N ILE A 78 2.67 9.81 -9.49
CA ILE A 78 1.81 8.63 -9.34
C ILE A 78 2.72 7.41 -9.54
N ASP A 79 2.70 6.48 -8.59
CA ASP A 79 3.42 5.21 -8.69
C ASP A 79 2.43 4.05 -8.79
N LEU A 80 2.41 3.40 -9.95
CA LEU A 80 1.58 2.22 -10.21
C LEU A 80 2.31 0.91 -9.87
N SER A 81 3.60 0.97 -9.56
CA SER A 81 4.43 -0.22 -9.32
C SER A 81 4.46 -0.65 -7.86
N VAL A 82 3.85 0.11 -6.95
CA VAL A 82 3.90 -0.19 -5.51
C VAL A 82 3.39 -1.59 -5.16
N GLY A 83 2.32 -2.05 -5.82
CA GLY A 83 1.79 -3.41 -5.63
C GLY A 83 2.80 -4.47 -6.05
N VAL A 84 3.35 -4.34 -7.27
CA VAL A 84 4.33 -5.29 -7.78
C VAL A 84 5.65 -5.24 -7.01
N ALA A 85 6.00 -4.12 -6.39
CA ALA A 85 7.18 -4.03 -5.52
C ALA A 85 7.02 -4.92 -4.26
N LEU A 86 5.81 -4.99 -3.70
CA LEU A 86 5.48 -5.89 -2.60
C LEU A 86 5.53 -7.35 -3.04
N ASP A 87 4.87 -7.68 -4.16
CA ASP A 87 4.83 -9.04 -4.70
C ASP A 87 6.23 -9.54 -5.05
N PHE A 88 7.03 -8.69 -5.71
CA PHE A 88 8.40 -9.01 -6.06
C PHE A 88 9.29 -9.22 -4.84
N GLY A 89 9.12 -8.40 -3.80
CA GLY A 89 9.78 -8.61 -2.51
C GLY A 89 9.37 -9.94 -1.86
N ALA A 90 8.08 -10.26 -1.84
CA ALA A 90 7.58 -11.52 -1.31
C ALA A 90 8.10 -12.73 -2.11
N ALA A 91 8.14 -12.62 -3.46
CA ALA A 91 8.70 -13.66 -4.32
C ALA A 91 10.19 -13.90 -4.01
N PHE A 92 11.00 -12.82 -3.84
CA PHE A 92 12.40 -12.94 -3.45
C PHE A 92 12.59 -13.65 -2.11
N ALA A 93 11.76 -13.33 -1.10
CA ALA A 93 11.80 -14.03 0.18
C ALA A 93 11.51 -15.53 0.02
N LEU A 94 10.50 -15.87 -0.76
CA LEU A 94 10.11 -17.26 -1.03
C LEU A 94 11.19 -18.03 -1.80
N VAL A 95 11.86 -17.39 -2.77
CA VAL A 95 13.02 -17.95 -3.46
C VAL A 95 14.14 -18.25 -2.48
N ALA A 96 14.45 -17.27 -1.61
CA ALA A 96 15.50 -17.42 -0.59
C ALA A 96 15.23 -18.61 0.33
N LEU A 97 14.00 -18.78 0.78
CA LEU A 97 13.59 -19.88 1.67
C LEU A 97 13.52 -21.23 0.94
N LYS A 98 12.89 -21.28 -0.24
CA LYS A 98 12.52 -22.52 -0.92
C LYS A 98 13.63 -23.05 -1.81
N THR A 99 14.31 -22.16 -2.55
CA THR A 99 15.31 -22.53 -3.56
C THR A 99 16.73 -22.47 -3.02
N TRP A 100 17.04 -21.39 -2.29
CA TRP A 100 18.39 -21.20 -1.75
C TRP A 100 18.55 -21.74 -0.32
N HIS A 101 17.46 -22.20 0.30
CA HIS A 101 17.45 -22.74 1.67
C HIS A 101 18.11 -21.82 2.70
N LEU A 102 17.94 -20.50 2.51
CA LEU A 102 18.49 -19.51 3.42
C LEU A 102 17.66 -19.41 4.70
N PRO A 103 18.26 -18.98 5.81
CA PRO A 103 17.53 -18.74 7.05
C PRO A 103 16.53 -17.58 6.87
N TRP A 104 15.50 -17.55 7.71
CA TRP A 104 14.40 -16.59 7.57
C TRP A 104 14.87 -15.11 7.64
N GLN A 105 15.90 -14.81 8.41
CA GLN A 105 16.48 -13.45 8.49
C GLN A 105 17.06 -13.00 7.13
N ALA A 106 17.74 -13.90 6.43
CA ALA A 106 18.22 -13.61 5.09
C ALA A 106 17.07 -13.48 4.09
N ALA A 107 16.00 -14.24 4.26
CA ALA A 107 14.81 -14.12 3.42
C ALA A 107 14.12 -12.74 3.58
N VAL A 108 14.06 -12.20 4.80
CA VAL A 108 13.59 -10.82 5.05
C VAL A 108 14.49 -9.82 4.33
N GLY A 109 15.81 -9.99 4.40
CA GLY A 109 16.76 -9.16 3.65
C GLY A 109 16.53 -9.24 2.13
N CYS A 110 16.27 -10.42 1.60
CA CYS A 110 15.93 -10.62 0.17
C CYS A 110 14.60 -9.94 -0.19
N ALA A 111 13.58 -9.98 0.69
CA ALA A 111 12.32 -9.26 0.45
C ALA A 111 12.55 -7.75 0.30
N LEU A 112 13.32 -7.17 1.22
CA LEU A 112 13.65 -5.74 1.17
C LEU A 112 14.44 -5.39 -0.10
N LEU A 113 15.41 -6.23 -0.47
CA LEU A 113 16.18 -6.06 -1.72
C LEU A 113 15.28 -6.12 -2.95
N GLY A 114 14.30 -7.02 -2.99
CA GLY A 114 13.33 -7.11 -4.08
C GLY A 114 12.56 -5.80 -4.27
N GLY A 115 12.02 -5.23 -3.19
CA GLY A 115 11.34 -3.94 -3.22
C GLY A 115 12.28 -2.79 -3.64
N VAL A 116 13.51 -2.77 -3.11
CA VAL A 116 14.53 -1.76 -3.47
C VAL A 116 14.89 -1.84 -4.95
N LEU A 117 15.01 -3.02 -5.54
CA LEU A 117 15.31 -3.19 -6.96
C LEU A 117 14.23 -2.56 -7.84
N ILE A 118 12.95 -2.73 -7.50
CA ILE A 118 11.84 -2.09 -8.21
C ILE A 118 11.93 -0.57 -8.07
N GLY A 119 12.20 -0.06 -6.86
CA GLY A 119 12.39 1.37 -6.62
C GLY A 119 13.58 1.96 -7.39
N LEU A 120 14.72 1.26 -7.45
CA LEU A 120 15.89 1.69 -8.22
C LEU A 120 15.61 1.69 -9.72
N LEU A 121 14.89 0.71 -10.24
CA LEU A 121 14.47 0.70 -11.64
C LEU A 121 13.61 1.92 -11.97
N ASN A 122 12.63 2.24 -11.12
CA ASN A 122 11.81 3.44 -11.27
C ASN A 122 12.67 4.71 -11.20
N ALA A 123 13.56 4.82 -10.22
CA ALA A 123 14.47 5.96 -10.09
C ALA A 123 15.34 6.14 -11.34
N PHE A 124 15.90 5.05 -11.88
CA PHE A 124 16.66 5.07 -13.13
C PHE A 124 15.82 5.59 -14.32
N LEU A 125 14.61 5.05 -14.50
CA LEU A 125 13.73 5.46 -15.60
C LEU A 125 13.29 6.92 -15.48
N ILE A 126 12.99 7.38 -14.27
CA ILE A 126 12.50 8.74 -14.04
C ILE A 126 13.62 9.77 -14.07
N LEU A 127 14.71 9.52 -13.34
CA LEU A 127 15.77 10.52 -13.14
C LEU A 127 16.79 10.55 -14.28
N ILE A 128 17.16 9.36 -14.81
CA ILE A 128 18.20 9.25 -15.83
C ILE A 128 17.58 9.26 -17.22
N CYS A 129 16.59 8.41 -17.48
CA CYS A 129 15.89 8.34 -18.77
C CYS A 129 14.86 9.46 -18.94
N ARG A 130 14.57 10.24 -17.88
CA ARG A 130 13.61 11.37 -17.87
C ARG A 130 12.20 10.98 -18.35
N ILE A 131 11.80 9.75 -18.11
CA ILE A 131 10.46 9.25 -18.40
C ILE A 131 9.50 9.80 -17.32
N ARG A 132 8.29 10.18 -17.71
CA ARG A 132 7.27 10.64 -16.75
C ARG A 132 6.97 9.54 -15.72
N PRO A 133 6.83 9.86 -14.42
CA PRO A 133 6.66 8.87 -13.35
C PRO A 133 5.56 7.85 -13.64
N PHE A 134 4.39 8.28 -14.08
CA PHE A 134 3.27 7.41 -14.44
C PHE A 134 3.65 6.34 -15.49
N LEU A 135 4.36 6.73 -16.58
CA LEU A 135 4.75 5.80 -17.63
C LEU A 135 5.87 4.87 -17.17
N ALA A 136 6.83 5.39 -16.40
CA ALA A 136 7.93 4.60 -15.86
C ALA A 136 7.42 3.50 -14.94
N THR A 137 6.57 3.87 -13.96
CA THR A 137 6.03 2.93 -12.96
C THR A 137 5.05 1.93 -13.57
N LEU A 138 4.28 2.32 -14.59
CA LEU A 138 3.45 1.42 -15.37
C LEU A 138 4.31 0.39 -16.14
N GLY A 139 5.37 0.85 -16.78
CA GLY A 139 6.33 -0.05 -17.46
C GLY A 139 6.99 -1.02 -16.48
N THR A 140 7.44 -0.53 -15.34
CA THR A 140 8.01 -1.36 -14.26
C THR A 140 7.01 -2.39 -13.75
N TRP A 141 5.74 -2.02 -13.59
CA TRP A 141 4.68 -2.94 -13.20
C TRP A 141 4.54 -4.09 -14.19
N PHE A 142 4.53 -3.82 -15.49
CA PHE A 142 4.45 -4.86 -16.51
C PHE A 142 5.69 -5.75 -16.53
N ILE A 143 6.89 -5.17 -16.43
CA ILE A 143 8.16 -5.92 -16.44
C ILE A 143 8.23 -6.85 -15.23
N ALA A 144 7.99 -6.32 -14.03
CA ALA A 144 8.08 -7.10 -12.81
C ALA A 144 6.99 -8.17 -12.71
N SER A 145 5.73 -7.86 -13.07
CA SER A 145 4.66 -8.86 -13.14
C SER A 145 4.93 -9.96 -14.16
N SER A 146 5.57 -9.63 -15.28
CA SER A 146 5.97 -10.63 -16.28
C SER A 146 7.10 -11.53 -15.77
N ALA A 147 8.10 -10.95 -15.10
CA ALA A 147 9.19 -11.70 -14.49
C ALA A 147 8.68 -12.65 -13.41
N GLU A 148 7.75 -12.19 -12.56
CA GLU A 148 7.10 -13.02 -11.56
C GLU A 148 6.33 -14.20 -12.17
N ARG A 149 5.56 -13.96 -13.23
CA ARG A 149 4.84 -15.02 -13.95
C ARG A 149 5.77 -16.06 -14.57
N ILE A 150 6.91 -15.64 -15.13
CA ILE A 150 7.92 -16.56 -15.67
C ILE A 150 8.48 -17.43 -14.53
N TYR A 151 8.79 -16.82 -13.38
CA TYR A 151 9.32 -17.54 -12.23
C TYR A 151 8.30 -18.49 -11.58
N THR A 152 7.02 -18.13 -11.59
CA THR A 152 5.94 -18.90 -10.98
C THR A 152 5.24 -19.87 -11.93
N ASP A 153 5.83 -20.11 -13.11
CA ASP A 153 5.28 -20.99 -14.15
C ASP A 153 3.83 -20.64 -14.52
N GLY A 154 3.63 -19.37 -14.88
CA GLY A 154 2.33 -18.84 -15.31
C GLY A 154 1.50 -18.16 -14.21
N GLY A 155 2.07 -17.85 -13.06
CA GLY A 155 1.37 -17.19 -11.96
C GLY A 155 0.83 -18.17 -10.91
N GLY A 156 1.38 -19.37 -10.85
CA GLY A 156 1.06 -20.36 -9.83
C GLY A 156 1.44 -19.89 -8.43
N ALA A 157 0.61 -20.23 -7.42
CA ALA A 157 0.90 -19.89 -6.04
C ALA A 157 2.17 -20.59 -5.53
N ILE A 158 3.10 -19.80 -5.00
CA ILE A 158 4.28 -20.35 -4.33
C ILE A 158 3.91 -20.62 -2.87
N ALA A 159 3.84 -21.88 -2.48
CA ALA A 159 3.60 -22.27 -1.09
C ALA A 159 4.91 -22.69 -0.42
N TYR A 160 5.17 -22.14 0.76
CA TYR A 160 6.23 -22.58 1.65
C TYR A 160 5.64 -22.91 3.04
N ARG A 161 5.63 -24.21 3.38
CA ARG A 161 4.95 -24.72 4.59
C ARG A 161 5.86 -24.85 5.83
N ARG A 162 7.17 -24.66 5.67
CA ARG A 162 8.17 -24.83 6.74
C ARG A 162 8.67 -23.47 7.26
N MET A 163 7.75 -22.54 7.52
CA MET A 163 8.13 -21.27 8.11
C MET A 163 8.62 -21.46 9.54
N ALA A 164 9.74 -20.83 9.89
CA ALA A 164 10.20 -20.76 11.26
C ALA A 164 9.17 -20.05 12.15
N PRO A 165 8.90 -20.51 13.37
CA PRO A 165 7.97 -19.86 14.29
C PRO A 165 8.27 -18.37 14.47
N GLU A 166 9.55 -18.03 14.58
CA GLU A 166 10.03 -16.65 14.76
C GLU A 166 9.64 -15.73 13.60
N TYR A 167 9.58 -16.26 12.37
CA TYR A 167 9.12 -15.50 11.22
C TYR A 167 7.61 -15.23 11.29
N HIS A 168 6.84 -16.22 11.75
CA HIS A 168 5.41 -16.05 12.00
C HIS A 168 5.16 -14.99 13.08
N ASP A 169 5.94 -15.02 14.16
CA ASP A 169 5.82 -14.09 15.28
C ASP A 169 6.13 -12.63 14.89
N LEU A 170 6.98 -12.40 13.88
CA LEU A 170 7.21 -11.06 13.32
C LEU A 170 5.96 -10.49 12.63
N ALA A 171 5.16 -11.35 12.00
CA ALA A 171 3.99 -10.91 11.23
C ALA A 171 2.69 -10.90 12.07
N VAL A 172 2.58 -11.81 13.03
CA VAL A 172 1.35 -12.08 13.78
C VAL A 172 1.60 -12.09 15.29
N GLY A 173 2.85 -11.83 15.72
CA GLY A 173 3.25 -11.93 17.11
C GLY A 173 2.50 -10.97 18.02
N ASN A 174 2.19 -11.44 19.22
CA ASN A 174 1.49 -10.69 20.24
C ASN A 174 2.38 -9.56 20.77
N LEU A 175 2.08 -8.34 20.40
CA LEU A 175 2.64 -7.14 21.02
C LEU A 175 2.02 -7.01 22.42
N GLY A 176 2.73 -7.55 23.41
CA GLY A 176 2.39 -7.38 24.83
C GLY A 176 1.50 -8.46 25.45
N GLY A 177 1.43 -9.67 24.87
CA GLY A 177 0.76 -10.82 25.52
C GLY A 177 -0.78 -10.77 25.47
N ILE A 178 -1.35 -10.04 24.51
CA ILE A 178 -2.79 -10.05 24.18
C ILE A 178 -2.99 -10.85 22.90
#